data_b59a48a5769b97f2389a851407b199cf
#
_entry.id   b59a48a5769b97f2389a851407b199cf
#
_cell.length_a   1.000
_cell.length_b   1.000
_cell.length_c   1.000
_cell.angle_alpha   90.00
_cell.angle_beta   90.00
_cell.angle_gamma   90.00
#
_symmetry.space_group_name_H-M   'P 1'
#
loop_
_entity.id
_entity.type
_entity.pdbx_description
1 polymer ?
#
loop_
_entity_poly.entity_id
_entity_poly.type
_entity_poly.pdbx_seq_one_letter_code
_entity_poly.pdbx_strand_id
1 'polypeptide(L)'
;MERIIREALPDDMPDIMAVIDAAKGIMRQSGNMHQWGEGYPSETAIIADMENHGGFVVEDDDKVVGYFAFLRSPEPTYAKIYKGKWLDDAEPYHVVHRIASYPDVHGIFSSIMEYCFSQDPNIRIDTHRDNRIMQHNIAKHGFSYCGIIYLASGDERLAYQRILTRRNHCDMENNDIGELLQIERIKRMEQRFNKALAAIKDKSADSLKAVEEDVAELSKYYGSELWKQDLAADEAGNLPSDLKRGVLSEDGIWNLLSDYRDFFIFL
;
A
#
# COMPACT_ATOMS: atom_id res chain seq x y z
N MET A 1 13.30 -2.23 -5.77
CA MET A 1 13.18 -2.43 -7.23
C MET A 1 11.74 -2.14 -7.58
N GLU A 2 11.50 -1.48 -8.70
CA GLU A 2 10.17 -1.06 -9.13
C GLU A 2 9.55 -2.22 -9.90
N ARG A 3 8.38 -2.69 -9.47
CA ARG A 3 7.62 -3.72 -10.17
C ARG A 3 6.95 -3.12 -11.39
N ILE A 4 6.97 -3.86 -12.49
CA ILE A 4 6.30 -3.47 -13.73
C ILE A 4 5.01 -4.29 -13.85
N ILE A 5 3.91 -3.62 -14.16
CA ILE A 5 2.64 -4.27 -14.53
C ILE A 5 2.36 -3.94 -15.99
N ARG A 6 2.18 -4.98 -16.80
CA ARG A 6 1.88 -4.85 -18.23
C ARG A 6 0.85 -5.87 -18.68
N GLU A 7 0.25 -5.64 -19.83
CA GLU A 7 -0.59 -6.64 -20.47
C GLU A 7 0.17 -7.95 -20.69
N ALA A 8 -0.51 -9.07 -20.43
CA ALA A 8 0.01 -10.39 -20.68
C ALA A 8 0.07 -10.70 -22.17
N LEU A 9 1.17 -11.30 -22.62
CA LEU A 9 1.39 -11.70 -23.99
C LEU A 9 1.29 -13.25 -24.11
N PRO A 10 0.99 -13.79 -25.29
CA PRO A 10 0.94 -15.27 -25.49
C PRO A 10 2.19 -16.00 -25.01
N ASP A 11 3.37 -15.38 -25.14
CA ASP A 11 4.63 -15.96 -24.71
C ASP A 11 4.79 -16.04 -23.20
N ASP A 12 3.99 -15.29 -22.41
CA ASP A 12 3.97 -15.36 -20.96
C ASP A 12 3.19 -16.57 -20.41
N MET A 13 2.45 -17.28 -21.26
CA MET A 13 1.56 -18.36 -20.83
C MET A 13 2.23 -19.41 -19.92
N PRO A 14 3.43 -19.93 -20.23
CA PRO A 14 4.09 -20.88 -19.34
C PRO A 14 4.34 -20.33 -17.94
N ASP A 15 4.78 -19.07 -17.82
CA ASP A 15 5.09 -18.43 -16.56
C ASP A 15 3.80 -18.11 -15.79
N ILE A 16 2.75 -17.65 -16.46
CA ILE A 16 1.43 -17.42 -15.85
C ILE A 16 0.89 -18.71 -15.25
N MET A 17 0.94 -19.82 -15.98
CA MET A 17 0.45 -21.11 -15.47
C MET A 17 1.27 -21.60 -14.29
N ALA A 18 2.59 -21.37 -14.27
CA ALA A 18 3.45 -21.69 -13.14
C ALA A 18 3.07 -20.87 -11.89
N VAL A 19 2.82 -19.55 -12.04
CA VAL A 19 2.34 -18.67 -10.98
C VAL A 19 0.97 -19.12 -10.44
N ILE A 20 0.05 -19.48 -11.32
CA ILE A 20 -1.28 -20.00 -10.97
C ILE A 20 -1.17 -21.31 -10.17
N ASP A 21 -0.31 -22.22 -10.58
CA ASP A 21 -0.13 -23.49 -9.87
C ASP A 21 0.52 -23.29 -8.50
N ALA A 22 1.47 -22.36 -8.37
CA ALA A 22 2.02 -21.95 -7.08
C ALA A 22 0.93 -21.38 -6.16
N ALA A 23 0.07 -20.49 -6.67
CA ALA A 23 -1.05 -19.92 -5.92
C ALA A 23 -2.07 -20.98 -5.47
N LYS A 24 -2.37 -21.98 -6.32
CA LYS A 24 -3.20 -23.14 -5.93
C LYS A 24 -2.57 -23.91 -4.77
N GLY A 25 -1.24 -24.05 -4.77
CA GLY A 25 -0.48 -24.65 -3.67
C GLY A 25 -0.70 -23.92 -2.34
N ILE A 26 -0.60 -22.59 -2.34
CA ILE A 26 -0.85 -21.73 -1.17
C ILE A 26 -2.30 -21.89 -0.70
N MET A 27 -3.27 -21.84 -1.61
CA MET A 27 -4.68 -22.00 -1.29
C MET A 27 -4.94 -23.33 -0.57
N ARG A 28 -4.42 -24.43 -1.07
CA ARG A 28 -4.58 -25.75 -0.44
C ARG A 28 -3.95 -25.81 0.95
N GLN A 29 -2.74 -25.28 1.11
CA GLN A 29 -2.04 -25.23 2.41
C GLN A 29 -2.78 -24.38 3.45
N SER A 30 -3.47 -23.32 3.02
CA SER A 30 -4.27 -22.45 3.88
C SER A 30 -5.69 -22.94 4.14
N GLY A 31 -6.07 -24.12 3.66
CA GLY A 31 -7.40 -24.70 3.80
C GLY A 31 -8.45 -24.15 2.82
N ASN A 32 -8.04 -23.36 1.85
CA ASN A 32 -8.91 -22.84 0.79
C ASN A 32 -8.97 -23.81 -0.38
N MET A 33 -9.81 -24.83 -0.27
CA MET A 33 -9.92 -25.92 -1.27
C MET A 33 -10.89 -25.61 -2.40
N HIS A 34 -11.74 -24.57 -2.25
CA HIS A 34 -12.91 -24.35 -3.10
C HIS A 34 -12.86 -23.04 -3.92
N GLN A 35 -11.81 -22.22 -3.76
CA GLN A 35 -11.67 -20.97 -4.54
C GLN A 35 -11.55 -21.27 -6.03
N TRP A 36 -10.65 -22.19 -6.37
CA TRP A 36 -10.42 -22.66 -7.73
C TRP A 36 -10.57 -24.17 -7.81
N GLY A 37 -11.54 -24.61 -8.59
CA GLY A 37 -11.76 -26.02 -8.87
C GLY A 37 -10.65 -26.63 -9.72
N GLU A 38 -10.76 -27.94 -9.95
CA GLU A 38 -9.84 -28.67 -10.81
C GLU A 38 -9.87 -28.09 -12.24
N GLY A 39 -8.67 -27.83 -12.81
CA GLY A 39 -8.52 -27.26 -14.15
C GLY A 39 -8.80 -25.75 -14.27
N TYR A 40 -9.21 -25.07 -13.20
CA TYR A 40 -9.42 -23.61 -13.24
C TYR A 40 -8.37 -22.86 -12.39
N PRO A 41 -7.87 -21.68 -12.78
CA PRO A 41 -7.97 -21.11 -14.13
C PRO A 41 -7.28 -21.99 -15.16
N SER A 42 -7.88 -22.13 -16.35
CA SER A 42 -7.30 -22.85 -17.49
C SER A 42 -6.58 -21.90 -18.43
N GLU A 43 -5.70 -22.41 -19.29
CA GLU A 43 -5.10 -21.62 -20.37
C GLU A 43 -6.17 -20.91 -21.21
N THR A 44 -7.29 -21.58 -21.50
CA THR A 44 -8.41 -20.97 -22.23
C THR A 44 -8.97 -19.74 -21.54
N ALA A 45 -9.06 -19.76 -20.20
CA ALA A 45 -9.53 -18.60 -19.45
C ALA A 45 -8.51 -17.45 -19.50
N ILE A 46 -7.22 -17.76 -19.48
CA ILE A 46 -6.15 -16.75 -19.60
C ILE A 46 -6.10 -16.18 -21.03
N ILE A 47 -6.26 -17.00 -22.05
CA ILE A 47 -6.37 -16.55 -23.46
C ILE A 47 -7.55 -15.58 -23.59
N ALA A 48 -8.72 -15.92 -23.04
CA ALA A 48 -9.88 -15.04 -23.07
C ALA A 48 -9.64 -13.70 -22.36
N ASP A 49 -8.88 -13.70 -21.24
CA ASP A 49 -8.49 -12.46 -20.59
C ASP A 49 -7.59 -11.60 -21.49
N MET A 50 -6.60 -12.22 -22.16
CA MET A 50 -5.71 -11.52 -23.10
C MET A 50 -6.46 -10.96 -24.30
N GLU A 51 -7.36 -11.74 -24.89
CA GLU A 51 -8.20 -11.31 -26.05
C GLU A 51 -9.09 -10.10 -25.69
N ASN A 52 -9.49 -9.98 -24.43
CA ASN A 52 -10.26 -8.85 -23.92
C ASN A 52 -9.38 -7.72 -23.37
N HIS A 53 -8.06 -7.73 -23.59
CA HIS A 53 -7.10 -6.76 -23.04
C HIS A 53 -7.19 -6.62 -21.51
N GLY A 54 -7.59 -7.69 -20.85
CA GLY A 54 -7.81 -7.71 -19.40
C GLY A 54 -6.88 -8.64 -18.65
N GLY A 55 -5.97 -9.36 -19.31
CA GLY A 55 -4.93 -10.18 -18.68
C GLY A 55 -3.66 -9.37 -18.42
N PHE A 56 -3.15 -9.38 -17.19
CA PHE A 56 -1.94 -8.62 -16.80
C PHE A 56 -0.97 -9.50 -16.03
N VAL A 57 0.32 -9.27 -16.28
CA VAL A 57 1.42 -9.86 -15.50
C VAL A 57 2.07 -8.81 -14.62
N VAL A 58 2.58 -9.27 -13.48
CA VAL A 58 3.45 -8.49 -12.60
C VAL A 58 4.86 -9.02 -12.76
N GLU A 59 5.79 -8.17 -13.15
CA GLU A 59 7.21 -8.49 -13.31
C GLU A 59 8.02 -7.92 -12.16
N ASP A 60 9.00 -8.69 -11.72
CA ASP A 60 10.04 -8.30 -10.76
C ASP A 60 11.38 -8.83 -11.30
N ASP A 61 12.35 -7.95 -11.57
CA ASP A 61 13.64 -8.32 -12.19
C ASP A 61 13.50 -9.14 -13.50
N ASP A 62 12.67 -8.65 -14.43
CA ASP A 62 12.40 -9.29 -15.75
C ASP A 62 11.77 -10.70 -15.65
N LYS A 63 11.18 -11.04 -14.52
CA LYS A 63 10.48 -12.31 -14.32
C LYS A 63 9.01 -12.08 -14.00
N VAL A 64 8.14 -12.87 -14.59
CA VAL A 64 6.73 -12.90 -14.22
C VAL A 64 6.59 -13.53 -12.83
N VAL A 65 6.16 -12.72 -11.86
CA VAL A 65 5.99 -13.13 -10.45
C VAL A 65 4.53 -13.12 -10.01
N GLY A 66 3.64 -12.58 -10.82
CA GLY A 66 2.22 -12.53 -10.56
C GLY A 66 1.38 -12.42 -11.81
N TYR A 67 0.11 -12.78 -11.70
CA TYR A 67 -0.92 -12.64 -12.73
C TYR A 67 -2.21 -12.15 -12.10
N PHE A 68 -2.98 -11.36 -12.85
CA PHE A 68 -4.35 -11.01 -12.52
C PHE A 68 -5.14 -10.66 -13.78
N ALA A 69 -6.47 -10.79 -13.70
CA ALA A 69 -7.34 -10.27 -14.74
C ALA A 69 -8.03 -8.99 -14.22
N PHE A 70 -8.08 -7.96 -15.08
CA PHE A 70 -8.72 -6.67 -14.84
C PHE A 70 -9.72 -6.38 -15.97
N LEU A 71 -10.98 -6.71 -15.73
CA LEU A 71 -12.02 -6.77 -16.74
C LEU A 71 -13.03 -5.65 -16.54
N ARG A 72 -13.37 -4.98 -17.65
CA ARG A 72 -14.38 -3.92 -17.64
C ARG A 72 -15.79 -4.52 -17.56
N SER A 73 -16.67 -3.84 -16.81
CA SER A 73 -18.10 -4.16 -16.79
C SER A 73 -18.75 -4.09 -18.18
N PRO A 74 -19.81 -4.87 -18.47
CA PRO A 74 -20.56 -5.71 -17.53
C PRO A 74 -19.89 -7.07 -17.28
N GLU A 75 -19.87 -7.50 -16.01
CA GLU A 75 -19.49 -8.85 -15.60
C GLU A 75 -20.76 -9.62 -15.23
N PRO A 76 -21.13 -10.68 -15.97
CA PRO A 76 -22.43 -11.34 -15.78
C PRO A 76 -22.70 -11.84 -14.35
N THR A 77 -21.67 -12.35 -13.66
CA THR A 77 -21.80 -12.86 -12.29
C THR A 77 -22.05 -11.76 -11.27
N TYR A 78 -21.75 -10.51 -11.60
CA TYR A 78 -21.96 -9.34 -10.76
C TYR A 78 -23.27 -8.60 -11.00
N ALA A 79 -24.05 -9.03 -12.02
CA ALA A 79 -25.33 -8.43 -12.34
C ALA A 79 -26.37 -8.56 -11.20
N LYS A 80 -26.22 -9.54 -10.33
CA LYS A 80 -27.15 -9.77 -9.22
C LYS A 80 -26.38 -10.03 -7.93
N ILE A 81 -26.63 -9.20 -6.92
CA ILE A 81 -26.09 -9.35 -5.59
C ILE A 81 -27.18 -9.78 -4.60
N TYR A 82 -26.82 -10.60 -3.64
CA TYR A 82 -27.70 -11.14 -2.62
C TYR A 82 -27.22 -10.77 -1.23
N LYS A 83 -28.13 -10.67 -0.27
CA LYS A 83 -27.84 -10.35 1.14
C LYS A 83 -27.07 -9.05 1.34
N GLY A 84 -27.29 -8.09 0.43
CA GLY A 84 -26.63 -6.79 0.46
C GLY A 84 -26.88 -6.00 -0.82
N LYS A 85 -26.04 -5.02 -1.08
CA LYS A 85 -26.11 -4.15 -2.25
C LYS A 85 -24.71 -3.64 -2.60
N TRP A 86 -24.48 -3.33 -3.89
CA TRP A 86 -23.31 -2.61 -4.32
C TRP A 86 -23.27 -1.19 -3.72
N LEU A 87 -22.09 -0.62 -3.53
CA LEU A 87 -21.93 0.78 -3.12
C LEU A 87 -22.47 1.73 -4.18
N ASP A 88 -22.19 1.39 -5.44
CA ASP A 88 -22.72 2.03 -6.61
C ASP A 88 -22.96 0.96 -7.69
N ASP A 89 -24.17 0.88 -8.22
CA ASP A 89 -24.57 -0.08 -9.25
C ASP A 89 -24.96 0.60 -10.58
N ALA A 90 -24.85 1.94 -10.64
CA ALA A 90 -25.21 2.74 -11.80
C ALA A 90 -24.00 3.02 -12.71
N GLU A 91 -22.86 3.30 -12.12
CA GLU A 91 -21.65 3.67 -12.85
C GLU A 91 -20.87 2.44 -13.33
N PRO A 92 -20.16 2.55 -14.48
CA PRO A 92 -19.23 1.52 -14.94
C PRO A 92 -18.19 1.18 -13.85
N TYR A 93 -17.71 -0.05 -13.86
CA TYR A 93 -16.72 -0.55 -12.94
C TYR A 93 -15.77 -1.54 -13.62
N HIS A 94 -14.62 -1.78 -13.00
CA HIS A 94 -13.77 -2.91 -13.37
C HIS A 94 -13.82 -3.99 -12.28
N VAL A 95 -13.56 -5.21 -12.70
CA VAL A 95 -13.48 -6.37 -11.80
C VAL A 95 -12.08 -6.94 -11.83
N VAL A 96 -11.54 -7.20 -10.65
CA VAL A 96 -10.26 -7.89 -10.52
C VAL A 96 -10.50 -9.35 -10.21
N HIS A 97 -10.03 -10.21 -11.10
CA HIS A 97 -10.14 -11.67 -10.99
C HIS A 97 -8.76 -12.35 -11.02
N ARG A 98 -8.73 -13.62 -10.62
CA ARG A 98 -7.59 -14.54 -10.84
C ARG A 98 -6.25 -14.04 -10.32
N ILE A 99 -6.25 -13.28 -9.21
CA ILE A 99 -5.00 -12.82 -8.61
C ILE A 99 -4.18 -14.04 -8.14
N ALA A 100 -2.98 -14.15 -8.69
CA ALA A 100 -2.02 -15.20 -8.37
C ALA A 100 -0.62 -14.60 -8.19
N SER A 101 0.17 -15.18 -7.30
CA SER A 101 1.59 -14.85 -7.12
C SER A 101 2.35 -16.01 -6.52
N TYR A 102 3.67 -15.99 -6.63
CA TYR A 102 4.52 -16.89 -5.87
C TYR A 102 4.46 -16.59 -4.36
N PRO A 103 4.67 -17.62 -3.49
CA PRO A 103 4.54 -17.48 -2.03
C PRO A 103 5.59 -16.59 -1.38
N ASP A 104 6.76 -16.50 -1.97
CA ASP A 104 7.93 -15.74 -1.50
C ASP A 104 7.95 -14.28 -2.01
N VAL A 105 7.00 -13.92 -2.86
CA VAL A 105 6.88 -12.56 -3.40
C VAL A 105 5.81 -11.78 -2.64
N HIS A 106 6.23 -10.82 -1.83
CA HIS A 106 5.33 -10.05 -0.97
C HIS A 106 4.88 -8.74 -1.63
N GLY A 107 3.71 -8.25 -1.23
CA GLY A 107 3.19 -6.94 -1.66
C GLY A 107 2.53 -6.92 -3.05
N ILE A 108 2.41 -8.05 -3.74
CA ILE A 108 1.80 -8.16 -5.08
C ILE A 108 0.38 -7.58 -5.10
N PHE A 109 -0.45 -7.90 -4.11
CA PHE A 109 -1.82 -7.37 -4.04
C PHE A 109 -1.84 -5.84 -3.98
N SER A 110 -0.93 -5.21 -3.23
CA SER A 110 -0.80 -3.74 -3.17
C SER A 110 -0.44 -3.15 -4.51
N SER A 111 0.59 -3.70 -5.20
CA SER A 111 0.99 -3.23 -6.53
C SER A 111 -0.14 -3.37 -7.55
N ILE A 112 -0.90 -4.49 -7.51
CA ILE A 112 -2.07 -4.68 -8.37
C ILE A 112 -3.15 -3.64 -8.08
N MET A 113 -3.46 -3.35 -6.80
CA MET A 113 -4.49 -2.38 -6.45
C MET A 113 -4.07 -0.95 -6.83
N GLU A 114 -2.81 -0.57 -6.64
CA GLU A 114 -2.27 0.71 -7.10
C GLU A 114 -2.45 0.87 -8.61
N TYR A 115 -2.06 -0.13 -9.39
CA TYR A 115 -2.26 -0.14 -10.84
C TYR A 115 -3.74 -0.03 -11.22
N CYS A 116 -4.60 -0.90 -10.67
CA CYS A 116 -6.02 -0.93 -11.01
C CYS A 116 -6.71 0.40 -10.69
N PHE A 117 -6.43 1.00 -9.53
CA PHE A 117 -7.00 2.30 -9.14
C PHE A 117 -6.41 3.48 -9.92
N SER A 118 -5.24 3.34 -10.53
CA SER A 118 -4.74 4.33 -11.48
C SER A 118 -5.52 4.32 -12.81
N GLN A 119 -6.16 3.19 -13.15
CA GLN A 119 -6.94 3.02 -14.38
C GLN A 119 -8.44 3.33 -14.19
N ASP A 120 -9.03 2.92 -13.06
CA ASP A 120 -10.45 3.11 -12.78
C ASP A 120 -10.71 3.31 -11.29
N PRO A 121 -11.48 4.33 -10.89
CA PRO A 121 -11.79 4.58 -9.49
C PRO A 121 -12.83 3.61 -8.90
N ASN A 122 -13.57 2.85 -9.71
CA ASN A 122 -14.66 1.97 -9.27
C ASN A 122 -14.32 0.49 -9.53
N ILE A 123 -13.89 -0.20 -8.47
CA ILE A 123 -13.41 -1.58 -8.59
C ILE A 123 -14.26 -2.51 -7.73
N ARG A 124 -14.62 -3.65 -8.30
CA ARG A 124 -15.26 -4.78 -7.63
C ARG A 124 -14.32 -5.98 -7.60
N ILE A 125 -14.42 -6.79 -6.56
CA ILE A 125 -13.65 -8.02 -6.37
C ILE A 125 -14.47 -9.02 -5.58
N ASP A 126 -14.27 -10.30 -5.82
CA ASP A 126 -14.89 -11.38 -5.04
C ASP A 126 -13.86 -12.39 -4.55
N THR A 127 -14.25 -13.15 -3.53
CA THR A 127 -13.44 -14.25 -3.04
C THR A 127 -14.31 -15.32 -2.35
N HIS A 128 -13.79 -16.55 -2.28
CA HIS A 128 -14.44 -17.62 -1.52
C HIS A 128 -14.33 -17.38 -0.01
N ARG A 129 -15.33 -17.83 0.75
CA ARG A 129 -15.36 -17.68 2.21
C ARG A 129 -14.16 -18.31 2.94
N ASP A 130 -13.55 -19.34 2.36
CA ASP A 130 -12.40 -20.02 2.94
C ASP A 130 -11.08 -19.31 2.62
N ASN A 131 -11.07 -18.36 1.68
CA ASN A 131 -9.88 -17.61 1.34
C ASN A 131 -9.64 -16.44 2.32
N ARG A 132 -9.19 -16.78 3.52
CA ARG A 132 -8.94 -15.81 4.59
C ARG A 132 -7.83 -14.81 4.24
N ILE A 133 -6.81 -15.26 3.50
CA ILE A 133 -5.71 -14.41 3.04
C ILE A 133 -6.26 -13.30 2.13
N MET A 134 -7.07 -13.66 1.13
CA MET A 134 -7.65 -12.67 0.21
C MET A 134 -8.63 -11.74 0.93
N GLN A 135 -9.48 -12.26 1.82
CA GLN A 135 -10.39 -11.42 2.62
C GLN A 135 -9.62 -10.38 3.44
N HIS A 136 -8.51 -10.77 4.05
CA HIS A 136 -7.65 -9.86 4.80
C HIS A 136 -7.05 -8.77 3.89
N ASN A 137 -6.51 -9.15 2.73
CA ASN A 137 -5.95 -8.21 1.76
C ASN A 137 -7.00 -7.23 1.24
N ILE A 138 -8.19 -7.70 0.88
CA ILE A 138 -9.32 -6.89 0.42
C ILE A 138 -9.70 -5.87 1.50
N ALA A 139 -9.86 -6.31 2.76
CA ALA A 139 -10.22 -5.43 3.87
C ALA A 139 -9.13 -4.39 4.16
N LYS A 140 -7.85 -4.80 4.18
CA LYS A 140 -6.68 -3.92 4.36
C LYS A 140 -6.62 -2.81 3.31
N HIS A 141 -7.07 -3.09 2.07
CA HIS A 141 -7.09 -2.11 0.98
C HIS A 141 -8.42 -1.34 0.89
N GLY A 142 -9.21 -1.29 1.95
CA GLY A 142 -10.36 -0.42 2.08
C GLY A 142 -11.58 -0.78 1.23
N PHE A 143 -11.68 -2.03 0.77
CA PHE A 143 -12.89 -2.51 0.12
C PHE A 143 -13.99 -2.76 1.15
N SER A 144 -15.22 -2.37 0.81
CA SER A 144 -16.40 -2.64 1.61
C SER A 144 -17.06 -3.95 1.16
N TYR A 145 -17.45 -4.77 2.13
CA TYR A 145 -18.28 -5.93 1.86
C TYR A 145 -19.66 -5.48 1.36
N CYS A 146 -20.10 -6.00 0.22
CA CYS A 146 -21.34 -5.61 -0.42
C CYS A 146 -22.42 -6.69 -0.35
N GLY A 147 -22.04 -7.96 -0.21
CA GLY A 147 -23.00 -9.07 -0.20
C GLY A 147 -22.44 -10.34 -0.83
N ILE A 148 -23.32 -11.12 -1.44
CA ILE A 148 -23.00 -12.42 -2.03
C ILE A 148 -23.35 -12.40 -3.51
N ILE A 149 -22.45 -12.92 -4.35
CA ILE A 149 -22.71 -13.26 -5.75
C ILE A 149 -22.61 -14.77 -5.95
N TYR A 150 -23.16 -15.27 -7.04
CA TYR A 150 -23.06 -16.67 -7.43
C TYR A 150 -22.40 -16.79 -8.79
N LEU A 151 -21.39 -17.64 -8.88
CA LEU A 151 -20.79 -18.01 -10.17
C LEU A 151 -21.76 -18.81 -11.02
N ALA A 152 -21.45 -18.98 -12.30
CA ALA A 152 -22.25 -19.81 -13.22
C ALA A 152 -22.36 -21.28 -12.74
N SER A 153 -21.37 -21.77 -11.97
CA SER A 153 -21.39 -23.08 -11.31
C SER A 153 -22.38 -23.17 -10.15
N GLY A 154 -22.92 -22.05 -9.66
CA GLY A 154 -23.72 -21.96 -8.44
C GLY A 154 -22.89 -21.70 -7.17
N ASP A 155 -21.58 -21.62 -7.27
CA ASP A 155 -20.71 -21.40 -6.12
C ASP A 155 -20.85 -19.98 -5.59
N GLU A 156 -20.96 -19.88 -4.26
CA GLU A 156 -21.07 -18.60 -3.55
C GLU A 156 -19.73 -17.88 -3.45
N ARG A 157 -19.75 -16.56 -3.65
CA ARG A 157 -18.60 -15.67 -3.43
C ARG A 157 -19.00 -14.47 -2.58
N LEU A 158 -18.10 -14.09 -1.69
CA LEU A 158 -18.20 -12.83 -0.95
C LEU A 158 -17.78 -11.70 -1.88
N ALA A 159 -18.66 -10.73 -2.08
CA ALA A 159 -18.48 -9.64 -3.03
C ALA A 159 -18.15 -8.33 -2.32
N TYR A 160 -17.20 -7.59 -2.89
CA TYR A 160 -16.68 -6.36 -2.33
C TYR A 160 -16.57 -5.29 -3.42
N GLN A 161 -16.68 -4.03 -3.01
CA GLN A 161 -16.48 -2.87 -3.89
C GLN A 161 -15.71 -1.79 -3.16
N ARG A 162 -14.85 -1.10 -3.89
CA ARG A 162 -14.22 0.13 -3.46
C ARG A 162 -14.35 1.17 -4.56
N ILE A 163 -14.75 2.38 -4.18
CA ILE A 163 -14.88 3.52 -5.08
C ILE A 163 -13.96 4.61 -4.55
N LEU A 164 -13.00 5.04 -5.38
CA LEU A 164 -12.25 6.25 -5.12
C LEU A 164 -13.05 7.43 -5.65
N THR A 165 -13.61 8.24 -4.79
CA THR A 165 -14.16 9.53 -5.22
C THR A 165 -13.01 10.42 -5.70
N ARG A 166 -13.26 11.35 -6.62
CA ARG A 166 -12.25 12.33 -7.06
C ARG A 166 -11.57 13.06 -5.87
N ARG A 167 -12.26 13.20 -4.74
CA ARG A 167 -11.67 13.68 -3.48
C ARG A 167 -10.67 12.68 -2.91
N ASN A 168 -11.02 11.39 -2.88
CA ASN A 168 -10.15 10.35 -2.34
C ASN A 168 -8.91 10.13 -3.20
N HIS A 169 -8.99 10.34 -4.51
CA HIS A 169 -7.82 10.24 -5.40
C HIS A 169 -6.84 11.41 -5.15
N CYS A 170 -7.35 12.64 -5.11
CA CYS A 170 -6.54 13.81 -4.71
C CYS A 170 -6.08 13.73 -3.25
N ASP A 171 -6.92 13.19 -2.35
CA ASP A 171 -6.58 13.05 -0.93
C ASP A 171 -5.59 11.92 -0.68
N MET A 172 -5.59 10.84 -1.47
CA MET A 172 -4.57 9.78 -1.40
C MET A 172 -3.21 10.26 -1.92
N GLU A 173 -3.16 10.89 -3.09
CA GLU A 173 -1.91 11.49 -3.59
C GLU A 173 -1.40 12.58 -2.64
N ASN A 174 -2.28 13.41 -2.09
CA ASN A 174 -1.90 14.43 -1.12
C ASN A 174 -1.56 13.86 0.26
N ASN A 175 -2.21 12.77 0.70
CA ASN A 175 -1.87 12.09 1.96
C ASN A 175 -0.55 11.33 1.85
N ASP A 176 -0.33 10.57 0.78
CA ASP A 176 0.93 9.84 0.55
C ASP A 176 2.09 10.82 0.37
N ILE A 177 1.90 11.90 -0.39
CA ILE A 177 2.88 12.99 -0.51
C ILE A 177 3.04 13.69 0.83
N GLY A 178 1.96 13.94 1.55
CA GLY A 178 1.99 14.55 2.88
C GLY A 178 2.75 13.70 3.89
N GLU A 179 2.52 12.40 3.91
CA GLU A 179 3.22 11.44 4.77
C GLU A 179 4.69 11.29 4.40
N LEU A 180 5.02 11.20 3.11
CA LEU A 180 6.40 11.21 2.63
C LEU A 180 7.12 12.51 3.01
N LEU A 181 6.50 13.66 2.81
CA LEU A 181 7.06 14.96 3.20
C LEU A 181 7.22 15.07 4.72
N GLN A 182 6.31 14.49 5.50
CA GLN A 182 6.40 14.40 6.95
C GLN A 182 7.61 13.57 7.38
N ILE A 183 7.75 12.36 6.84
CA ILE A 183 8.86 11.45 7.14
C ILE A 183 10.20 12.11 6.76
N GLU A 184 10.30 12.71 5.59
CA GLU A 184 11.53 13.39 5.13
C GLU A 184 11.85 14.62 6.00
N ARG A 185 10.85 15.36 6.45
CA ARG A 185 11.02 16.46 7.41
C ARG A 185 11.58 15.94 8.73
N ILE A 186 10.98 14.91 9.31
CA ILE A 186 11.43 14.31 10.57
C ILE A 186 12.86 13.80 10.44
N LYS A 187 13.21 13.08 9.38
CA LYS A 187 14.57 12.60 9.11
C LYS A 187 15.60 13.74 9.05
N ARG A 188 15.27 14.81 8.36
CA ARG A 188 16.13 15.97 8.25
C ARG A 188 16.33 16.67 9.59
N MET A 189 15.27 16.84 10.38
CA MET A 189 15.37 17.45 11.69
C MET A 189 16.08 16.55 12.70
N GLU A 190 15.90 15.22 12.62
CA GLU A 190 16.65 14.24 13.41
C GLU A 190 18.17 14.27 13.13
N GLN A 191 18.57 14.46 11.87
CA GLN A 191 19.99 14.63 11.51
C GLN A 191 20.57 15.90 12.14
N ARG A 192 19.86 17.03 12.08
CA ARG A 192 20.26 18.30 12.71
C ARG A 192 20.34 18.17 14.22
N PHE A 193 19.34 17.50 14.83
CA PHE A 193 19.28 17.23 16.26
C PHE A 193 20.50 16.40 16.75
N ASN A 194 20.81 15.32 16.06
CA ASN A 194 21.96 14.49 16.41
C ASN A 194 23.30 15.22 16.21
N LYS A 195 23.42 16.06 15.20
CA LYS A 195 24.60 16.88 14.95
C LYS A 195 24.80 17.92 16.05
N ALA A 196 23.73 18.60 16.46
CA ALA A 196 23.75 19.56 17.56
C ALA A 196 24.07 18.90 18.91
N LEU A 197 23.50 17.71 19.20
CA LEU A 197 23.84 16.92 20.40
C LEU A 197 25.31 16.55 20.45
N ALA A 198 25.91 16.17 19.31
CA ALA A 198 27.34 15.84 19.24
C ALA A 198 28.20 17.07 19.54
N ALA A 199 27.85 18.24 19.00
CA ALA A 199 28.59 19.50 19.24
C ALA A 199 28.50 19.95 20.70
N ILE A 200 27.32 19.83 21.34
CA ILE A 200 27.14 20.13 22.76
C ILE A 200 27.99 19.19 23.64
N LYS A 201 28.08 17.91 23.28
CA LYS A 201 28.94 16.93 23.98
C LYS A 201 30.42 17.27 23.86
N ASP A 202 30.86 17.75 22.70
CA ASP A 202 32.26 18.11 22.45
C ASP A 202 32.69 19.38 23.22
N LYS A 203 31.73 20.25 23.53
CA LYS A 203 31.95 21.50 24.32
C LYS A 203 33.01 22.44 23.72
N SER A 204 33.34 22.30 22.45
CA SER A 204 34.28 23.16 21.77
C SER A 204 33.52 24.35 21.13
N ALA A 205 34.07 25.55 21.26
CA ALA A 205 33.48 26.75 20.67
C ALA A 205 33.32 26.64 19.15
N ASP A 206 34.26 25.99 18.48
CA ASP A 206 34.24 25.79 17.03
C ASP A 206 33.13 24.80 16.63
N SER A 207 32.96 23.70 17.38
CA SER A 207 31.91 22.72 17.14
C SER A 207 30.51 23.31 17.34
N LEU A 208 30.33 24.14 18.36
CA LEU A 208 29.07 24.82 18.66
C LEU A 208 28.74 25.89 17.61
N LYS A 209 29.72 26.63 17.14
CA LYS A 209 29.55 27.59 16.06
C LYS A 209 29.19 26.91 14.72
N ALA A 210 29.75 25.73 14.47
CA ALA A 210 29.46 24.97 13.25
C ALA A 210 28.02 24.44 13.16
N VAL A 211 27.28 24.40 14.28
CA VAL A 211 25.87 23.93 14.34
C VAL A 211 24.86 25.04 14.60
N GLU A 212 25.28 26.31 14.58
CA GLU A 212 24.41 27.46 14.86
C GLU A 212 23.15 27.48 13.95
N GLU A 213 23.33 27.24 12.64
CA GLU A 213 22.22 27.15 11.70
C GLU A 213 21.31 25.95 11.98
N ASP A 214 21.91 24.80 12.35
CA ASP A 214 21.14 23.59 12.67
C ASP A 214 20.27 23.82 13.92
N VAL A 215 20.79 24.49 14.95
CA VAL A 215 20.06 24.83 16.18
C VAL A 215 18.98 25.87 15.92
N ALA A 216 19.24 26.87 15.07
CA ALA A 216 18.22 27.88 14.69
C ALA A 216 17.03 27.21 13.97
N GLU A 217 17.31 26.31 13.04
CA GLU A 217 16.24 25.56 12.34
C GLU A 217 15.49 24.61 13.28
N LEU A 218 16.17 23.95 14.23
CA LEU A 218 15.51 23.14 15.27
C LEU A 218 14.61 23.95 16.17
N SER A 219 15.03 25.15 16.59
CA SER A 219 14.24 26.06 17.41
C SER A 219 12.96 26.51 16.67
N LYS A 220 13.12 26.86 15.38
CA LYS A 220 11.99 27.23 14.54
C LYS A 220 11.01 26.05 14.32
N TYR A 221 11.54 24.84 14.12
CA TYR A 221 10.74 23.64 13.96
C TYR A 221 9.96 23.30 15.23
N TYR A 222 10.60 23.28 16.39
CA TYR A 222 9.99 23.00 17.69
C TYR A 222 8.83 23.96 18.03
N GLY A 223 8.92 25.23 17.64
CA GLY A 223 7.85 26.22 17.81
C GLY A 223 6.74 26.17 16.75
N SER A 224 6.81 25.26 15.77
CA SER A 224 5.89 25.24 14.62
C SER A 224 4.71 24.28 14.81
N GLU A 225 3.62 24.53 14.06
CA GLU A 225 2.51 23.58 13.94
C GLU A 225 2.93 22.25 13.29
N LEU A 226 3.97 22.26 12.45
CA LEU A 226 4.49 21.05 11.83
C LEU A 226 5.10 20.09 12.87
N TRP A 227 5.82 20.60 13.85
CA TRP A 227 6.37 19.77 14.93
C TRP A 227 5.24 19.15 15.77
N LYS A 228 4.19 19.91 16.07
CA LYS A 228 3.02 19.41 16.81
C LYS A 228 2.30 18.29 16.06
N GLN A 229 2.16 18.43 14.73
CA GLN A 229 1.58 17.40 13.88
C GLN A 229 2.46 16.15 13.85
N ASP A 230 3.78 16.31 13.78
CA ASP A 230 4.73 15.21 13.74
C ASP A 230 4.75 14.46 15.09
N LEU A 231 4.69 15.17 16.21
CA LEU A 231 4.56 14.59 17.54
C LEU A 231 3.24 13.83 17.69
N ALA A 232 2.12 14.40 17.28
CA ALA A 232 0.83 13.73 17.33
C ALA A 232 0.78 12.46 16.48
N ALA A 233 1.46 12.44 15.32
CA ALA A 233 1.58 11.25 14.49
C ALA A 233 2.44 10.17 15.16
N ASP A 234 3.49 10.55 15.91
CA ASP A 234 4.31 9.64 16.70
C ASP A 234 3.50 9.02 17.85
N GLU A 235 2.81 9.83 18.64
CA GLU A 235 1.94 9.39 19.74
C GLU A 235 0.80 8.47 19.27
N ALA A 236 0.26 8.71 18.08
CA ALA A 236 -0.76 7.87 17.46
C ALA A 236 -0.21 6.56 16.87
N GLY A 237 1.12 6.37 16.84
CA GLY A 237 1.76 5.20 16.23
C GLY A 237 1.68 5.17 14.70
N ASN A 238 1.45 6.30 14.05
CA ASN A 238 1.29 6.43 12.60
C ASN A 238 2.60 6.59 11.83
N LEU A 239 3.75 6.65 12.53
CA LEU A 239 5.06 6.75 11.89
C LEU A 239 5.74 5.37 11.76
N PRO A 240 6.59 5.16 10.73
CA PRO A 240 7.34 3.92 10.57
C PRO A 240 8.14 3.55 11.81
N SER A 241 8.14 2.28 12.18
CA SER A 241 8.78 1.78 13.43
C SER A 241 10.32 1.93 13.43
N ASP A 242 10.94 1.94 12.26
CA ASP A 242 12.37 2.11 12.04
C ASP A 242 12.83 3.57 11.92
N LEU A 243 11.87 4.52 11.88
CA LEU A 243 12.16 5.94 11.81
C LEU A 243 12.79 6.41 13.13
N LYS A 244 13.99 6.97 13.07
CA LYS A 244 14.61 7.68 14.19
C LYS A 244 13.90 9.01 14.40
N ARG A 245 13.50 9.31 15.64
CA ARG A 245 12.61 10.41 15.97
C ARG A 245 12.88 11.01 17.36
N GLY A 246 14.15 11.02 17.78
CA GLY A 246 14.59 11.68 19.01
C GLY A 246 14.27 13.17 19.05
N VAL A 247 14.22 13.81 17.86
CA VAL A 247 13.81 15.22 17.70
C VAL A 247 12.34 15.50 18.06
N LEU A 248 11.50 14.46 18.13
CA LEU A 248 10.10 14.56 18.57
C LEU A 248 9.95 14.40 20.10
N SER A 249 11.01 14.03 20.80
CA SER A 249 11.01 14.06 22.26
C SER A 249 10.97 15.51 22.76
N GLU A 250 9.88 15.91 23.42
CA GLU A 250 9.70 17.25 23.96
C GLU A 250 10.84 17.64 24.91
N ASP A 251 11.16 16.76 25.86
CA ASP A 251 12.28 16.95 26.77
C ASP A 251 13.63 16.96 26.04
N GLY A 252 13.78 16.10 25.02
CA GLY A 252 15.02 15.97 24.25
C GLY A 252 15.37 17.25 23.51
N ILE A 253 14.43 17.79 22.74
CA ILE A 253 14.65 19.02 21.96
C ILE A 253 14.73 20.26 22.86
N TRP A 254 13.92 20.32 23.91
CA TRP A 254 13.96 21.41 24.89
C TRP A 254 15.34 21.48 25.60
N ASN A 255 15.84 20.36 26.11
CA ASN A 255 17.13 20.29 26.76
C ASN A 255 18.27 20.70 25.83
N LEU A 256 18.25 20.20 24.58
CA LEU A 256 19.26 20.57 23.57
C LEU A 256 19.29 22.09 23.35
N LEU A 257 18.12 22.71 23.16
CA LEU A 257 18.02 24.15 22.91
C LEU A 257 18.44 24.98 24.13
N SER A 258 18.15 24.48 25.33
CA SER A 258 18.55 25.12 26.59
C SER A 258 20.06 25.00 26.81
N ASP A 259 20.64 23.82 26.68
CA ASP A 259 22.08 23.55 26.85
C ASP A 259 22.92 24.38 25.85
N TYR A 260 22.45 24.50 24.59
CA TYR A 260 23.10 25.30 23.58
C TYR A 260 23.09 26.79 23.94
N ARG A 261 21.99 27.32 24.43
CA ARG A 261 21.84 28.73 24.84
C ARG A 261 22.71 29.04 26.07
N ASP A 262 22.69 28.15 27.07
CA ASP A 262 23.43 28.35 28.29
C ASP A 262 24.94 28.39 28.08
N PHE A 263 25.44 27.67 27.08
CA PHE A 263 26.84 27.70 26.68
C PHE A 263 27.31 29.09 26.22
N PHE A 264 26.48 29.87 25.52
CA PHE A 264 26.79 31.21 25.04
C PHE A 264 26.53 32.32 26.06
N ILE A 265 25.89 32.03 27.19
CA ILE A 265 25.68 32.98 28.27
C ILE A 265 26.92 33.01 29.19
N PHE A 266 27.74 31.95 29.19
CA PHE A 266 28.96 31.79 30.01
C PHE A 266 30.26 32.03 29.21
N LEU A 267 30.20 32.39 27.95
CA LEU A 267 31.32 32.87 27.13
C LEU A 267 31.30 34.41 27.00
#